data_f456dfaf6ca8676d8cbdbf440b3e8f84
#
_entry.id   f456dfaf6ca8676d8cbdbf440b3e8f84
#
_cell.length_a   1.000
_cell.length_b   1.000
_cell.length_c   1.000
_cell.angle_alpha   90.00
_cell.angle_beta   90.00
_cell.angle_gamma   90.00
#
_symmetry.space_group_name_H-M   'P 1'
#
loop_
_entity.id
_entity.type
_entity.pdbx_description
1 polymer ?
#
loop_
_entity_poly.entity_id
_entity_poly.type
_entity_poly.pdbx_seq_one_letter_code
_entity_poly.pdbx_strand_id
1 'polypeptide(L)'
;MSESTSKLDVNEVVKDQTEFMSSELPTPRYAWVALFATWLISIAIPMAWFALPGVASRLIPWMVASWVIPGQMTLDPGAAFGFLMNAIAWTAIIVAIPTGWIIRRIGPKPTLIISGIITAVGMAGVALFFNVSYETFLAFRVITGIGVGMCSVTGPTAVSLWFSNKHRFMAVAIWSTWVPVGMLFINNVSPALTSFMAGVDDLAGFLMNPANMAVATSQFQTVWWLITAIIVVALIVFIVLYRLPSIEKGEVSEISIERLDYKSAFPFLKNRQVVGLLIAWMLFEFVNFAFTTYDEAFLTAQFPEMWVGIEWMPAFLMTCGNACGILAPIGGWISDKLPWTKKWIIIFVGCFCLLLAVVFGWKVGAFYFFGFYLLFHIVGNVLLVGSVRPMVPFLVGRGGQTAVAVGLSILTVFQFGGECLETFVSYAIGAFASMDASAIGHVAVPPEAFQMTTWAVMLPIIAIGTAFALLTRPSKAEREAAKSPAPAPDWQPGEIDVPVDGTEVAEAPVQADEVIVEEEVDADDAPASRS
;
A
#
# COMPACT_ATOMS: atom_id res chain seq x y z
N MET A 1 26.06 38.06 21.98
CA MET A 1 24.64 37.93 21.57
C MET A 1 24.31 36.45 21.60
N SER A 2 23.61 36.00 22.63
CA SER A 2 23.04 34.65 22.65
C SER A 2 21.71 34.76 21.91
N GLU A 3 21.70 34.47 20.62
CA GLU A 3 20.45 34.18 19.94
C GLU A 3 19.76 33.06 20.70
N SER A 4 18.60 33.37 21.20
CA SER A 4 17.67 32.35 21.66
C SER A 4 17.39 31.44 20.47
N THR A 5 18.11 30.33 20.38
CA THR A 5 17.67 29.22 19.57
C THR A 5 16.24 28.92 20.03
N SER A 6 15.28 29.45 19.30
CA SER A 6 13.87 29.14 19.55
C SER A 6 13.76 27.63 19.56
N LYS A 7 13.13 27.10 20.60
CA LYS A 7 12.83 25.67 20.72
C LYS A 7 11.91 25.26 19.56
N LEU A 8 12.48 25.07 18.39
CA LEU A 8 11.74 24.56 17.24
C LEU A 8 11.29 23.14 17.57
N ASP A 9 10.02 23.00 17.88
CA ASP A 9 9.40 21.68 17.99
C ASP A 9 9.37 21.06 16.57
N VAL A 10 9.91 19.84 16.41
CA VAL A 10 9.87 19.10 15.16
C VAL A 10 8.44 19.01 14.61
N ASN A 11 7.45 18.97 15.49
CA ASN A 11 6.05 18.98 15.12
C ASN A 11 5.63 20.31 14.46
N GLU A 12 6.15 21.42 14.91
CA GLU A 12 5.91 22.74 14.32
C GLU A 12 6.57 22.85 12.95
N VAL A 13 7.79 22.36 12.82
CA VAL A 13 8.51 22.28 11.56
C VAL A 13 7.76 21.41 10.55
N VAL A 14 7.27 20.24 10.95
CA VAL A 14 6.50 19.35 10.07
C VAL A 14 5.15 19.95 9.69
N LYS A 15 4.51 20.72 10.60
CA LYS A 15 3.29 21.47 10.28
C LYS A 15 3.51 22.50 9.18
N ASP A 16 4.60 23.25 9.26
CA ASP A 16 4.85 24.36 8.34
C ASP A 16 5.38 23.89 7.00
N GLN A 17 6.09 22.78 6.95
CA GLN A 17 6.91 22.43 5.81
C GLN A 17 6.52 21.16 5.08
N THR A 18 5.72 20.29 5.64
CA THR A 18 5.35 19.01 4.99
C THR A 18 6.51 18.09 4.64
N GLU A 19 7.59 18.10 5.40
CA GLU A 19 8.78 17.48 4.94
C GLU A 19 9.40 16.44 5.81
N PHE A 20 10.12 15.55 5.11
CA PHE A 20 11.07 14.63 5.71
C PHE A 20 12.34 15.40 6.07
N MET A 21 12.65 15.41 7.34
CA MET A 21 13.93 15.93 7.78
C MET A 21 15.02 14.91 7.47
N SER A 22 15.99 15.27 6.65
CA SER A 22 17.20 14.49 6.52
C SER A 22 18.18 14.91 7.59
N SER A 23 18.55 14.01 8.47
CA SER A 23 19.62 14.24 9.43
C SER A 23 20.91 13.63 8.91
N GLU A 24 22.00 14.38 8.89
CA GLU A 24 23.35 13.86 8.72
C GLU A 24 23.87 13.21 10.01
N LEU A 25 23.17 13.44 11.13
CA LEU A 25 23.48 12.85 12.41
C LEU A 25 23.33 11.34 12.39
N PRO A 26 24.08 10.60 13.21
CA PRO A 26 23.92 9.16 13.33
C PRO A 26 22.51 8.83 13.84
N THR A 27 21.89 7.80 13.25
CA THR A 27 20.56 7.35 13.63
C THR A 27 20.47 7.07 15.13
N PRO A 28 19.58 7.74 15.88
CA PRO A 28 19.43 7.52 17.31
C PRO A 28 18.94 6.10 17.61
N ARG A 29 19.35 5.52 18.74
CA ARG A 29 18.85 4.17 19.14
C ARG A 29 17.34 4.12 19.27
N TYR A 30 16.72 5.21 19.71
CA TYR A 30 15.28 5.31 19.86
C TYR A 30 14.51 5.25 18.53
N ALA A 31 15.15 5.54 17.41
CA ALA A 31 14.57 5.42 16.08
C ALA A 31 13.99 4.01 15.82
N TRP A 32 14.66 2.97 16.33
CA TRP A 32 14.19 1.59 16.19
C TRP A 32 12.92 1.31 17.01
N VAL A 33 12.78 1.95 18.19
CA VAL A 33 11.55 1.86 19.00
C VAL A 33 10.40 2.60 18.30
N ALA A 34 10.67 3.77 17.73
CA ALA A 34 9.70 4.51 16.96
C ALA A 34 9.27 3.77 15.69
N LEU A 35 10.22 3.11 15.00
CA LEU A 35 9.94 2.23 13.87
C LEU A 35 9.03 1.08 14.29
N PHE A 36 9.38 0.36 15.37
CA PHE A 36 8.58 -0.75 15.87
C PHE A 36 7.16 -0.32 16.21
N ALA A 37 6.99 0.79 16.94
CA ALA A 37 5.67 1.30 17.31
C ALA A 37 4.84 1.67 16.09
N THR A 38 5.45 2.35 15.10
CA THR A 38 4.79 2.71 13.83
C THR A 38 4.45 1.48 13.00
N TRP A 39 5.36 0.52 12.93
CA TRP A 39 5.16 -0.73 12.20
C TRP A 39 4.05 -1.57 12.81
N LEU A 40 3.98 -1.66 14.15
CA LEU A 40 2.97 -2.45 14.84
C LEU A 40 1.55 -1.94 14.57
N ILE A 41 1.31 -0.61 14.68
CA ILE A 41 0.00 -0.05 14.34
C ILE A 41 -0.30 -0.19 12.84
N SER A 42 0.73 -0.02 12.00
CA SER A 42 0.57 -0.21 10.56
C SER A 42 0.21 -1.65 10.20
N ILE A 43 0.72 -2.68 10.89
CA ILE A 43 0.34 -4.09 10.67
C ILE A 43 -1.12 -4.34 11.08
N ALA A 44 -1.58 -3.76 12.18
CA ALA A 44 -2.93 -3.96 12.67
C ALA A 44 -4.00 -3.43 11.69
N ILE A 45 -3.71 -2.34 10.99
CA ILE A 45 -4.64 -1.69 10.06
C ILE A 45 -4.97 -2.54 8.83
N PRO A 46 -4.03 -3.14 8.07
CA PRO A 46 -4.36 -3.99 6.94
C PRO A 46 -5.05 -5.31 7.34
N MET A 47 -4.96 -5.76 8.59
CA MET A 47 -5.78 -6.88 9.04
C MET A 47 -7.28 -6.57 8.86
N ALA A 48 -7.70 -5.32 9.10
CA ALA A 48 -9.06 -4.87 8.83
C ALA A 48 -9.43 -4.94 7.34
N TRP A 49 -8.47 -4.73 6.46
CA TRP A 49 -8.69 -4.81 5.02
C TRP A 49 -8.77 -6.24 4.54
N PHE A 50 -7.74 -7.02 4.83
CA PHE A 50 -7.51 -8.35 4.28
C PHE A 50 -8.11 -9.51 5.08
N ALA A 51 -8.98 -9.23 6.06
CA ALA A 51 -9.70 -10.27 6.77
C ALA A 51 -10.75 -11.00 5.91
N LEU A 52 -11.30 -10.32 4.89
CA LEU A 52 -12.33 -10.89 4.03
C LEU A 52 -11.80 -12.00 3.11
N PRO A 53 -10.68 -11.82 2.37
CA PRO A 53 -10.17 -12.83 1.46
C PRO A 53 -9.93 -14.19 2.10
N GLY A 54 -9.40 -14.20 3.33
CA GLY A 54 -9.11 -15.44 4.05
C GLY A 54 -10.35 -16.27 4.45
N VAL A 55 -11.54 -15.71 4.29
CA VAL A 55 -12.83 -16.35 4.59
C VAL A 55 -13.84 -16.20 3.45
N ALA A 56 -13.39 -15.88 2.25
CA ALA A 56 -14.25 -15.61 1.11
C ALA A 56 -15.18 -16.78 0.80
N SER A 57 -14.66 -18.03 0.82
CA SER A 57 -15.42 -19.26 0.61
C SER A 57 -16.56 -19.48 1.61
N ARG A 58 -16.52 -18.80 2.76
CA ARG A 58 -17.53 -18.90 3.84
C ARG A 58 -18.42 -17.66 3.91
N LEU A 59 -17.84 -16.50 3.70
CA LEU A 59 -18.56 -15.23 3.79
C LEU A 59 -19.52 -15.04 2.62
N ILE A 60 -19.13 -15.41 1.40
CA ILE A 60 -20.00 -15.29 0.22
C ILE A 60 -21.26 -16.16 0.36
N PRO A 61 -21.20 -17.47 0.71
CA PRO A 61 -22.41 -18.26 0.99
C PRO A 61 -23.22 -17.74 2.18
N TRP A 62 -22.56 -17.19 3.21
CA TRP A 62 -23.26 -16.54 4.32
C TRP A 62 -24.06 -15.32 3.83
N MET A 63 -23.51 -14.49 2.92
CA MET A 63 -24.23 -13.37 2.30
C MET A 63 -25.41 -13.86 1.47
N VAL A 64 -25.25 -14.97 0.73
CA VAL A 64 -26.34 -15.59 -0.02
C VAL A 64 -27.49 -15.97 0.91
N ALA A 65 -27.21 -16.73 1.97
CA ALA A 65 -28.22 -17.18 2.93
C ALA A 65 -28.85 -16.01 3.71
N SER A 66 -28.07 -14.97 4.03
CA SER A 66 -28.53 -13.84 4.85
C SER A 66 -29.32 -12.81 4.06
N TRP A 67 -28.97 -12.54 2.79
CA TRP A 67 -29.51 -11.39 2.06
C TRP A 67 -30.06 -11.71 0.68
N VAL A 68 -29.47 -12.66 -0.06
CA VAL A 68 -29.92 -12.98 -1.44
C VAL A 68 -31.19 -13.82 -1.41
N ILE A 69 -31.18 -14.94 -0.67
CA ILE A 69 -32.33 -15.83 -0.56
C ILE A 69 -33.56 -15.12 0.03
N PRO A 70 -33.42 -14.28 1.09
CA PRO A 70 -34.53 -13.47 1.59
C PRO A 70 -34.96 -12.33 0.66
N GLY A 71 -34.26 -12.11 -0.47
CA GLY A 71 -34.59 -11.05 -1.43
C GLY A 71 -34.21 -9.62 -0.97
N GLN A 72 -33.31 -9.51 -0.01
CA GLN A 72 -32.80 -8.22 0.51
C GLN A 72 -31.66 -7.67 -0.33
N MET A 73 -30.99 -8.49 -1.12
CA MET A 73 -29.90 -8.09 -2.01
C MET A 73 -30.11 -8.70 -3.39
N THR A 74 -30.04 -7.85 -4.43
CA THR A 74 -30.17 -8.26 -5.84
C THR A 74 -28.84 -8.32 -6.57
N LEU A 75 -27.77 -7.80 -5.95
CA LEU A 75 -26.42 -7.83 -6.51
C LEU A 75 -25.87 -9.25 -6.44
N ASP A 76 -25.11 -9.64 -7.47
CA ASP A 76 -24.35 -10.91 -7.45
C ASP A 76 -23.46 -10.99 -6.20
N PRO A 77 -23.48 -12.11 -5.45
CA PRO A 77 -22.74 -12.22 -4.18
C PRO A 77 -21.23 -12.08 -4.33
N GLY A 78 -20.65 -12.59 -5.42
CA GLY A 78 -19.22 -12.44 -5.71
C GLY A 78 -18.86 -10.98 -6.00
N ALA A 79 -19.68 -10.29 -6.80
CA ALA A 79 -19.53 -8.86 -7.05
C ALA A 79 -19.70 -8.04 -5.75
N ALA A 80 -20.71 -8.37 -4.94
CA ALA A 80 -20.94 -7.71 -3.65
C ALA A 80 -19.75 -7.88 -2.70
N PHE A 81 -19.14 -9.07 -2.66
CA PHE A 81 -17.92 -9.33 -1.90
C PHE A 81 -16.74 -8.47 -2.38
N GLY A 82 -16.53 -8.40 -3.70
CA GLY A 82 -15.51 -7.55 -4.28
C GLY A 82 -15.70 -6.07 -3.94
N PHE A 83 -16.94 -5.57 -3.95
CA PHE A 83 -17.21 -4.18 -3.50
C PHE A 83 -16.90 -3.95 -2.03
N LEU A 84 -17.14 -4.91 -1.15
CA LEU A 84 -16.72 -4.82 0.25
C LEU A 84 -15.19 -4.72 0.37
N MET A 85 -14.45 -5.43 -0.48
CA MET A 85 -12.98 -5.32 -0.55
C MET A 85 -12.55 -3.96 -1.07
N ASN A 86 -13.10 -3.54 -2.21
CA ASN A 86 -12.72 -2.31 -2.91
C ASN A 86 -13.15 -1.03 -2.20
N ALA A 87 -14.16 -1.08 -1.33
CA ALA A 87 -14.61 0.08 -0.56
C ALA A 87 -13.46 0.74 0.22
N ILE A 88 -12.51 -0.06 0.73
CA ILE A 88 -11.33 0.44 1.42
C ILE A 88 -10.37 1.11 0.44
N ALA A 89 -10.08 0.50 -0.71
CA ALA A 89 -9.19 1.06 -1.72
C ALA A 89 -9.72 2.39 -2.29
N TRP A 90 -11.01 2.44 -2.66
CA TRP A 90 -11.67 3.66 -3.12
C TRP A 90 -11.59 4.79 -2.10
N THR A 91 -11.85 4.46 -0.83
CA THR A 91 -11.80 5.45 0.24
C THR A 91 -10.36 5.90 0.49
N ALA A 92 -9.41 4.97 0.49
CA ALA A 92 -8.01 5.25 0.73
C ALA A 92 -7.42 6.20 -0.32
N ILE A 93 -7.72 6.01 -1.61
CA ILE A 93 -7.23 6.90 -2.68
C ILE A 93 -7.77 8.32 -2.52
N ILE A 94 -9.05 8.46 -2.16
CA ILE A 94 -9.68 9.77 -1.94
C ILE A 94 -9.05 10.47 -0.74
N VAL A 95 -8.80 9.75 0.34
CA VAL A 95 -8.29 10.29 1.61
C VAL A 95 -6.78 10.54 1.56
N ALA A 96 -6.03 9.85 0.71
CA ALA A 96 -4.57 9.99 0.61
C ALA A 96 -4.14 11.45 0.36
N ILE A 97 -4.85 12.17 -0.53
CA ILE A 97 -4.54 13.58 -0.86
C ILE A 97 -4.74 14.51 0.33
N PRO A 98 -5.93 14.55 0.99
CA PRO A 98 -6.12 15.43 2.16
C PRO A 98 -5.26 15.02 3.37
N THR A 99 -4.83 13.77 3.48
CA THR A 99 -3.96 13.33 4.58
C THR A 99 -2.63 14.07 4.60
N GLY A 100 -2.02 14.32 3.44
CA GLY A 100 -0.82 15.15 3.37
C GLY A 100 -1.02 16.53 3.99
N TRP A 101 -2.17 17.16 3.74
CA TRP A 101 -2.51 18.44 4.35
C TRP A 101 -2.77 18.35 5.87
N ILE A 102 -3.40 17.26 6.33
CA ILE A 102 -3.62 17.00 7.76
C ILE A 102 -2.27 16.85 8.48
N ILE A 103 -1.35 16.05 7.91
CA ILE A 103 0.02 15.88 8.47
C ILE A 103 0.71 17.23 8.63
N ARG A 104 0.58 18.13 7.66
CA ARG A 104 1.13 19.50 7.74
C ARG A 104 0.58 20.28 8.91
N ARG A 105 -0.72 20.14 9.21
CA ARG A 105 -1.39 20.93 10.24
C ARG A 105 -1.18 20.42 11.65
N ILE A 106 -1.26 19.11 11.84
CA ILE A 106 -1.25 18.50 13.18
C ILE A 106 -0.05 17.59 13.43
N GLY A 107 0.77 17.34 12.42
CA GLY A 107 1.93 16.45 12.50
C GLY A 107 1.59 14.97 12.32
N PRO A 108 2.61 14.10 12.12
CA PRO A 108 2.40 12.68 11.79
C PRO A 108 1.88 11.86 12.98
N LYS A 109 2.30 12.15 14.22
CA LYS A 109 1.86 11.41 15.40
C LYS A 109 0.33 11.50 15.61
N PRO A 110 -0.27 12.71 15.72
CA PRO A 110 -1.73 12.82 15.86
C PRO A 110 -2.48 12.25 14.66
N THR A 111 -1.97 12.43 13.44
CA THR A 111 -2.60 11.91 12.23
C THR A 111 -2.68 10.37 12.26
N LEU A 112 -1.63 9.68 12.69
CA LEU A 112 -1.63 8.23 12.80
C LEU A 112 -2.52 7.74 13.95
N ILE A 113 -2.63 8.50 15.04
CA ILE A 113 -3.58 8.20 16.14
C ILE A 113 -5.02 8.29 15.60
N ILE A 114 -5.36 9.35 14.87
CA ILE A 114 -6.69 9.54 14.27
C ILE A 114 -6.97 8.40 13.28
N SER A 115 -6.02 8.02 12.46
CA SER A 115 -6.11 6.87 11.55
C SER A 115 -6.46 5.59 12.30
N GLY A 116 -5.74 5.27 13.38
CA GLY A 116 -6.00 4.09 14.21
C GLY A 116 -7.39 4.13 14.87
N ILE A 117 -7.82 5.29 15.39
CA ILE A 117 -9.15 5.46 15.98
C ILE A 117 -10.25 5.23 14.93
N ILE A 118 -10.14 5.85 13.76
CA ILE A 118 -11.13 5.70 12.69
C ILE A 118 -11.22 4.24 12.24
N THR A 119 -10.07 3.56 12.07
CA THR A 119 -10.05 2.14 11.70
C THR A 119 -10.70 1.27 12.78
N ALA A 120 -10.41 1.53 14.06
CA ALA A 120 -11.00 0.79 15.19
C ALA A 120 -12.52 1.00 15.24
N VAL A 121 -13.01 2.24 15.06
CA VAL A 121 -14.45 2.56 15.00
C VAL A 121 -15.12 1.87 13.83
N GLY A 122 -14.49 1.91 12.64
CA GLY A 122 -14.99 1.20 11.45
C GLY A 122 -15.13 -0.30 11.70
N MET A 123 -14.09 -0.93 12.25
CA MET A 123 -14.10 -2.37 12.55
C MET A 123 -15.06 -2.76 13.68
N ALA A 124 -15.17 -1.94 14.73
CA ALA A 124 -16.19 -2.14 15.76
C ALA A 124 -17.61 -2.05 15.17
N GLY A 125 -17.84 -1.11 14.26
CA GLY A 125 -19.08 -0.99 13.52
C GLY A 125 -19.36 -2.21 12.64
N VAL A 126 -18.35 -2.74 11.95
CA VAL A 126 -18.46 -4.03 11.24
C VAL A 126 -18.85 -5.13 12.23
N ALA A 127 -18.15 -5.27 13.35
CA ALA A 127 -18.42 -6.33 14.34
C ALA A 127 -19.85 -6.29 14.90
N LEU A 128 -20.41 -5.09 15.08
CA LEU A 128 -21.74 -4.90 15.64
C LEU A 128 -22.87 -5.03 14.61
N PHE A 129 -22.62 -4.59 13.35
CA PHE A 129 -23.72 -4.31 12.43
C PHE A 129 -23.57 -4.97 11.05
N PHE A 130 -22.50 -5.77 10.79
CA PHE A 130 -22.27 -6.38 9.46
C PHE A 130 -23.44 -7.26 9.01
N ASN A 131 -24.17 -7.88 9.94
CA ASN A 131 -25.30 -8.78 9.66
C ASN A 131 -26.65 -8.08 9.51
N VAL A 132 -26.72 -6.75 9.69
CA VAL A 132 -27.98 -5.99 9.57
C VAL A 132 -28.39 -5.83 8.11
N SER A 133 -27.47 -5.35 7.26
CA SER A 133 -27.65 -5.26 5.81
C SER A 133 -26.30 -5.13 5.12
N TYR A 134 -26.30 -5.42 3.82
CA TYR A 134 -25.12 -5.24 2.96
C TYR A 134 -24.61 -3.79 2.98
N GLU A 135 -25.53 -2.81 2.87
CA GLU A 135 -25.20 -1.38 2.85
C GLU A 135 -24.56 -0.93 4.18
N THR A 136 -25.03 -1.48 5.29
CA THR A 136 -24.46 -1.20 6.61
C THR A 136 -23.03 -1.75 6.72
N PHE A 137 -22.82 -2.97 6.25
CA PHE A 137 -21.48 -3.54 6.19
C PHE A 137 -20.56 -2.69 5.31
N LEU A 138 -21.01 -2.34 4.10
CA LEU A 138 -20.26 -1.49 3.17
C LEU A 138 -19.93 -0.12 3.78
N ALA A 139 -20.88 0.52 4.48
CA ALA A 139 -20.65 1.81 5.12
C ALA A 139 -19.52 1.77 6.16
N PHE A 140 -19.48 0.74 7.00
CA PHE A 140 -18.39 0.58 7.96
C PHE A 140 -17.06 0.19 7.30
N ARG A 141 -17.08 -0.49 6.15
CA ARG A 141 -15.88 -0.71 5.32
C ARG A 141 -15.32 0.62 4.77
N VAL A 142 -16.19 1.53 4.34
CA VAL A 142 -15.80 2.89 3.92
C VAL A 142 -15.13 3.65 5.07
N ILE A 143 -15.73 3.62 6.28
CA ILE A 143 -15.13 4.24 7.47
C ILE A 143 -13.74 3.63 7.76
N THR A 144 -13.62 2.31 7.71
CA THR A 144 -12.33 1.61 7.86
C THR A 144 -11.31 2.11 6.83
N GLY A 145 -11.73 2.28 5.57
CA GLY A 145 -10.89 2.75 4.46
C GLY A 145 -10.32 4.16 4.67
N ILE A 146 -11.05 5.05 5.36
CA ILE A 146 -10.52 6.37 5.75
C ILE A 146 -9.25 6.19 6.60
N GLY A 147 -9.32 5.33 7.62
CA GLY A 147 -8.17 5.07 8.48
C GLY A 147 -7.01 4.41 7.72
N VAL A 148 -7.28 3.42 6.87
CA VAL A 148 -6.26 2.74 6.04
C VAL A 148 -5.54 3.75 5.14
N GLY A 149 -6.27 4.62 4.44
CA GLY A 149 -5.71 5.64 3.56
C GLY A 149 -4.84 6.65 4.32
N MET A 150 -5.28 7.06 5.52
CA MET A 150 -4.47 7.93 6.37
C MET A 150 -3.18 7.25 6.84
N CYS A 151 -3.22 5.97 7.21
CA CYS A 151 -2.05 5.21 7.67
C CYS A 151 -1.01 5.08 6.56
N SER A 152 -1.44 4.74 5.34
CA SER A 152 -0.54 4.47 4.21
C SER A 152 0.33 5.67 3.85
N VAL A 153 -0.17 6.89 4.04
CA VAL A 153 0.57 8.15 3.81
C VAL A 153 1.38 8.55 5.04
N THR A 154 0.80 8.38 6.24
CA THR A 154 1.43 8.87 7.48
C THR A 154 2.53 7.96 7.99
N GLY A 155 2.41 6.64 7.80
CA GLY A 155 3.36 5.66 8.32
C GLY A 155 4.80 5.88 7.84
N PRO A 156 5.06 5.93 6.52
CA PRO A 156 6.42 6.18 6.02
C PRO A 156 6.94 7.56 6.42
N THR A 157 6.07 8.56 6.54
CA THR A 157 6.44 9.89 7.04
C THR A 157 6.92 9.82 8.48
N ALA A 158 6.16 9.17 9.37
CA ALA A 158 6.50 9.03 10.78
C ALA A 158 7.82 8.28 11.00
N VAL A 159 8.09 7.25 10.18
CA VAL A 159 9.35 6.50 10.21
C VAL A 159 10.52 7.36 9.72
N SER A 160 10.34 8.04 8.59
CA SER A 160 11.41 8.81 7.94
C SER A 160 11.96 9.94 8.80
N LEU A 161 11.16 10.50 9.71
CA LEU A 161 11.60 11.55 10.64
C LEU A 161 12.72 11.10 11.61
N TRP A 162 12.80 9.79 11.89
CA TRP A 162 13.74 9.24 12.86
C TRP A 162 15.06 8.77 12.27
N PHE A 163 15.12 8.56 10.94
CA PHE A 163 16.26 7.90 10.33
C PHE A 163 17.08 8.84 9.45
N SER A 164 18.40 8.84 9.67
CA SER A 164 19.35 9.51 8.78
C SER A 164 19.28 8.93 7.37
N ASN A 165 19.77 9.68 6.39
CA ASN A 165 19.78 9.25 4.97
C ASN A 165 20.34 7.85 4.76
N LYS A 166 21.38 7.49 5.51
CA LYS A 166 22.03 6.18 5.42
C LYS A 166 21.11 5.00 5.75
N HIS A 167 20.19 5.17 6.70
CA HIS A 167 19.35 4.07 7.21
C HIS A 167 17.86 4.23 6.85
N ARG A 168 17.46 5.37 6.28
CA ARG A 168 16.06 5.67 5.97
C ARG A 168 15.42 4.66 5.02
N PHE A 169 16.12 4.31 3.92
CA PHE A 169 15.60 3.33 2.97
C PHE A 169 15.35 1.98 3.61
N MET A 170 16.28 1.52 4.48
CA MET A 170 16.11 0.26 5.21
C MET A 170 14.92 0.34 6.18
N ALA A 171 14.76 1.44 6.89
CA ALA A 171 13.65 1.61 7.83
C ALA A 171 12.30 1.65 7.13
N VAL A 172 12.19 2.35 6.01
CA VAL A 172 10.97 2.37 5.18
C VAL A 172 10.72 1.01 4.53
N ALA A 173 11.76 0.28 4.13
CA ALA A 173 11.62 -1.08 3.60
C ALA A 173 11.09 -2.05 4.68
N ILE A 174 11.60 -1.96 5.92
CA ILE A 174 11.06 -2.73 7.05
C ILE A 174 9.60 -2.34 7.30
N TRP A 175 9.30 -1.04 7.35
CA TRP A 175 7.93 -0.58 7.51
C TRP A 175 7.02 -1.11 6.38
N SER A 176 7.49 -1.17 5.15
CA SER A 176 6.72 -1.63 3.99
C SER A 176 6.29 -3.10 4.07
N THR A 177 6.82 -3.89 5.01
CA THR A 177 6.35 -5.25 5.28
C THR A 177 5.02 -5.29 6.06
N TRP A 178 4.45 -4.13 6.43
CA TRP A 178 3.23 -4.02 7.21
C TRP A 178 2.03 -4.75 6.59
N VAL A 179 1.83 -4.62 5.28
CA VAL A 179 0.73 -5.28 4.56
C VAL A 179 0.91 -6.80 4.55
N PRO A 180 2.01 -7.36 4.00
CA PRO A 180 2.14 -8.81 3.93
C PRO A 180 2.18 -9.49 5.31
N VAL A 181 2.73 -8.84 6.35
CA VAL A 181 2.70 -9.40 7.71
C VAL A 181 1.29 -9.39 8.29
N GLY A 182 0.53 -8.30 8.10
CA GLY A 182 -0.87 -8.22 8.53
C GLY A 182 -1.73 -9.27 7.83
N MET A 183 -1.56 -9.46 6.52
CA MET A 183 -2.24 -10.49 5.73
C MET A 183 -1.88 -11.89 6.20
N LEU A 184 -0.58 -12.19 6.38
CA LEU A 184 -0.10 -13.48 6.85
C LEU A 184 -0.80 -13.87 8.17
N PHE A 185 -0.93 -12.94 9.10
CA PHE A 185 -1.59 -13.20 10.37
C PHE A 185 -3.09 -13.44 10.19
N ILE A 186 -3.81 -12.49 9.60
CA ILE A 186 -5.27 -12.53 9.62
C ILE A 186 -5.85 -13.62 8.72
N ASN A 187 -5.26 -13.88 7.57
CA ASN A 187 -5.73 -14.91 6.65
C ASN A 187 -5.49 -16.34 7.13
N ASN A 188 -4.64 -16.53 8.16
CA ASN A 188 -4.51 -17.82 8.82
C ASN A 188 -5.38 -17.93 10.08
N VAL A 189 -5.62 -16.81 10.77
CA VAL A 189 -6.43 -16.80 12.01
C VAL A 189 -7.93 -16.81 11.69
N SER A 190 -8.38 -16.05 10.66
CA SER A 190 -9.80 -15.96 10.34
C SER A 190 -10.43 -17.29 9.93
N PRO A 191 -9.80 -18.14 9.08
CA PRO A 191 -10.32 -19.47 8.78
C PRO A 191 -10.42 -20.37 10.03
N ALA A 192 -9.44 -20.30 10.93
CA ALA A 192 -9.48 -21.08 12.16
C ALA A 192 -10.66 -20.66 13.05
N LEU A 193 -10.95 -19.36 13.15
CA LEU A 193 -12.08 -18.85 13.93
C LEU A 193 -13.45 -19.10 13.29
N THR A 194 -13.50 -19.40 11.99
CA THR A 194 -14.73 -19.69 11.24
C THR A 194 -14.85 -21.18 10.87
N SER A 195 -14.20 -22.06 11.61
CA SER A 195 -14.08 -23.51 11.33
C SER A 195 -15.39 -24.28 11.32
N PHE A 196 -16.44 -23.79 11.98
CA PHE A 196 -17.78 -24.40 11.96
C PHE A 196 -18.37 -24.54 10.55
N MET A 197 -17.95 -23.66 9.64
CA MET A 197 -18.39 -23.64 8.24
C MET A 197 -17.45 -24.40 7.29
N ALA A 198 -16.38 -24.97 7.82
CA ALA A 198 -15.39 -25.67 6.99
C ALA A 198 -15.91 -27.04 6.51
N GLY A 199 -15.60 -27.39 5.26
CA GLY A 199 -15.93 -28.71 4.70
C GLY A 199 -17.41 -28.96 4.46
N VAL A 200 -18.26 -27.92 4.45
CA VAL A 200 -19.69 -28.04 4.16
C VAL A 200 -19.92 -27.79 2.66
N ASP A 201 -20.35 -28.79 1.90
CA ASP A 201 -20.52 -28.73 0.45
C ASP A 201 -21.57 -27.71 0.01
N ASP A 202 -22.76 -27.72 0.62
CA ASP A 202 -23.81 -26.69 0.40
C ASP A 202 -23.90 -25.81 1.63
N LEU A 203 -22.96 -24.89 1.75
CA LEU A 203 -22.89 -24.01 2.90
C LEU A 203 -24.09 -23.05 2.97
N ALA A 204 -24.56 -22.54 1.83
CA ALA A 204 -25.72 -21.64 1.82
C ALA A 204 -26.98 -22.35 2.32
N GLY A 205 -27.25 -23.57 1.84
CA GLY A 205 -28.36 -24.40 2.32
C GLY A 205 -28.22 -24.80 3.81
N PHE A 206 -27.00 -25.13 4.25
CA PHE A 206 -26.70 -25.41 5.65
C PHE A 206 -27.01 -24.21 6.58
N LEU A 207 -26.73 -23.00 6.11
CA LEU A 207 -26.97 -21.76 6.84
C LEU A 207 -28.44 -21.30 6.83
N MET A 208 -29.30 -21.90 6.01
CA MET A 208 -30.76 -21.67 6.12
C MET A 208 -31.35 -22.13 7.46
N ASN A 209 -30.67 -23.02 8.18
CA ASN A 209 -31.02 -23.34 9.55
C ASN A 209 -30.65 -22.15 10.47
N PRO A 210 -31.62 -21.54 11.21
CA PRO A 210 -31.35 -20.37 12.06
C PRO A 210 -30.30 -20.62 13.15
N ALA A 211 -30.18 -21.85 13.66
CA ALA A 211 -29.16 -22.19 14.64
C ALA A 211 -27.76 -22.17 14.04
N ASN A 212 -27.57 -22.71 12.84
CA ASN A 212 -26.31 -22.69 12.12
C ASN A 212 -25.92 -21.26 11.71
N MET A 213 -26.90 -20.47 11.23
CA MET A 213 -26.72 -19.06 10.91
C MET A 213 -26.25 -18.25 12.12
N ALA A 214 -26.84 -18.49 13.29
CA ALA A 214 -26.45 -17.79 14.52
C ALA A 214 -24.99 -18.11 14.92
N VAL A 215 -24.58 -19.38 14.82
CA VAL A 215 -23.20 -19.80 15.11
C VAL A 215 -22.23 -19.18 14.09
N ALA A 216 -22.52 -19.27 12.80
CA ALA A 216 -21.68 -18.69 11.75
C ALA A 216 -21.51 -17.17 11.93
N THR A 217 -22.60 -16.46 12.19
CA THR A 217 -22.58 -15.02 12.44
C THR A 217 -21.72 -14.68 13.66
N SER A 218 -21.83 -15.45 14.75
CA SER A 218 -21.01 -15.23 15.95
C SER A 218 -19.52 -15.47 15.70
N GLN A 219 -19.16 -16.41 14.84
CA GLN A 219 -17.78 -16.66 14.44
C GLN A 219 -17.19 -15.48 13.62
N PHE A 220 -17.94 -14.95 12.67
CA PHE A 220 -17.52 -13.73 11.96
C PHE A 220 -17.39 -12.54 12.92
N GLN A 221 -18.35 -12.35 13.84
CA GLN A 221 -18.24 -11.31 14.86
C GLN A 221 -16.95 -11.46 15.69
N THR A 222 -16.58 -12.68 16.04
CA THR A 222 -15.33 -12.96 16.76
C THR A 222 -14.10 -12.50 15.97
N VAL A 223 -14.07 -12.76 14.66
CA VAL A 223 -12.98 -12.27 13.77
C VAL A 223 -12.92 -10.74 13.80
N TRP A 224 -14.06 -10.06 13.63
CA TRP A 224 -14.10 -8.61 13.59
C TRP A 224 -13.71 -7.96 14.93
N TRP A 225 -14.15 -8.54 16.06
CA TRP A 225 -13.76 -8.08 17.39
C TRP A 225 -12.29 -8.33 17.68
N LEU A 226 -11.72 -9.45 17.23
CA LEU A 226 -10.29 -9.71 17.38
C LEU A 226 -9.45 -8.64 16.68
N ILE A 227 -9.81 -8.30 15.42
CA ILE A 227 -9.12 -7.26 14.67
C ILE A 227 -9.25 -5.91 15.38
N THR A 228 -10.45 -5.56 15.84
CA THR A 228 -10.70 -4.33 16.60
C THR A 228 -9.79 -4.26 17.83
N ALA A 229 -9.71 -5.35 18.60
CA ALA A 229 -8.87 -5.43 19.80
C ALA A 229 -7.38 -5.27 19.46
N ILE A 230 -6.90 -5.92 18.39
CA ILE A 230 -5.50 -5.79 17.94
C ILE A 230 -5.20 -4.33 17.56
N ILE A 231 -6.10 -3.66 16.82
CA ILE A 231 -5.92 -2.25 16.43
C ILE A 231 -5.86 -1.37 17.69
N VAL A 232 -6.75 -1.57 18.66
CA VAL A 232 -6.77 -0.77 19.89
C VAL A 232 -5.49 -0.99 20.70
N VAL A 233 -5.03 -2.23 20.84
CA VAL A 233 -3.78 -2.53 21.54
C VAL A 233 -2.59 -1.90 20.83
N ALA A 234 -2.50 -2.06 19.51
CA ALA A 234 -1.43 -1.46 18.71
C ALA A 234 -1.45 0.07 18.79
N LEU A 235 -2.62 0.68 18.81
CA LEU A 235 -2.81 2.12 18.98
C LEU A 235 -2.30 2.59 20.36
N ILE A 236 -2.63 1.88 21.43
CA ILE A 236 -2.14 2.19 22.78
C ILE A 236 -0.61 2.10 22.81
N VAL A 237 -0.03 1.03 22.26
CA VAL A 237 1.42 0.86 22.17
C VAL A 237 2.06 2.00 21.38
N PHE A 238 1.45 2.40 20.26
CA PHE A 238 1.93 3.53 19.47
C PHE A 238 1.88 4.85 20.25
N ILE A 239 0.78 5.15 20.93
CA ILE A 239 0.63 6.38 21.73
C ILE A 239 1.72 6.47 22.81
N VAL A 240 2.01 5.34 23.47
CA VAL A 240 2.98 5.27 24.58
C VAL A 240 4.41 5.31 24.07
N LEU A 241 4.74 4.53 23.04
CA LEU A 241 6.12 4.36 22.60
C LEU A 241 6.56 5.36 21.53
N TYR A 242 5.65 5.88 20.69
CA TYR A 242 6.04 6.81 19.65
C TYR A 242 6.09 8.24 20.17
N ARG A 243 7.23 8.91 20.00
CA ARG A 243 7.40 10.34 20.15
C ARG A 243 8.06 10.94 18.91
N LEU A 244 8.01 12.23 18.77
CA LEU A 244 8.76 12.92 17.71
C LEU A 244 10.24 13.06 18.10
N PRO A 245 11.17 13.05 17.12
CA PRO A 245 12.57 13.35 17.39
C PRO A 245 12.72 14.80 17.85
N SER A 246 13.73 15.07 18.68
CA SER A 246 13.98 16.38 19.27
C SER A 246 15.30 16.96 18.78
N ILE A 247 15.26 18.22 18.35
CA ILE A 247 16.46 19.00 17.98
C ILE A 247 17.35 19.22 19.23
N GLU A 248 16.75 19.51 20.38
CA GLU A 248 17.46 19.72 21.63
C GLU A 248 18.30 18.51 22.09
N LYS A 249 17.84 17.30 21.73
CA LYS A 249 18.53 16.04 22.02
C LYS A 249 19.54 15.64 20.95
N GLY A 250 19.74 16.46 19.93
CA GLY A 250 20.62 16.16 18.81
C GLY A 250 20.14 14.95 17.97
N GLU A 251 18.83 14.66 17.98
CA GLU A 251 18.25 13.54 17.23
C GLU A 251 17.95 13.93 15.78
N VAL A 252 17.86 15.24 15.50
CA VAL A 252 17.55 15.81 14.18
C VAL A 252 18.37 17.07 13.99
N SER A 253 18.79 17.37 12.75
CA SER A 253 19.52 18.60 12.38
C SER A 253 18.56 19.65 11.81
N GLU A 254 18.74 20.91 12.19
CA GLU A 254 17.97 22.04 11.66
C GLU A 254 18.24 22.32 10.17
N ILE A 255 19.42 21.92 9.66
CA ILE A 255 19.92 22.31 8.33
C ILE A 255 19.24 21.53 7.20
N SER A 256 18.50 20.49 7.51
CA SER A 256 18.02 19.51 6.53
C SER A 256 16.52 19.58 6.25
N ILE A 257 15.91 20.74 6.44
CA ILE A 257 14.46 20.91 6.22
C ILE A 257 14.24 21.50 4.84
N GLU A 258 13.86 20.64 3.88
CA GLU A 258 13.42 21.07 2.55
C GLU A 258 11.88 21.15 2.50
N ARG A 259 11.35 22.15 1.83
CA ARG A 259 9.89 22.29 1.63
C ARG A 259 9.37 21.29 0.59
N LEU A 260 8.32 20.58 0.93
CA LEU A 260 7.59 19.74 -0.03
C LEU A 260 6.82 20.64 -1.00
N ASP A 261 7.33 20.80 -2.19
CA ASP A 261 6.60 21.43 -3.27
C ASP A 261 6.03 20.37 -4.22
N TYR A 262 4.75 19.99 -4.01
CA TYR A 262 4.07 19.06 -4.91
C TYR A 262 4.06 19.56 -6.37
N LYS A 263 4.15 20.88 -6.60
CA LYS A 263 4.21 21.43 -7.96
C LYS A 263 5.51 21.06 -8.67
N SER A 264 6.59 20.90 -7.93
CA SER A 264 7.88 20.45 -8.48
C SER A 264 7.85 19.00 -8.96
N ALA A 265 6.89 18.19 -8.48
CA ALA A 265 6.73 16.81 -8.90
C ALA A 265 5.97 16.63 -10.22
N PHE A 266 5.13 17.59 -10.62
CA PHE A 266 4.36 17.48 -11.87
C PHE A 266 5.22 17.36 -13.14
N PRO A 267 6.38 18.01 -13.30
CA PRO A 267 7.25 17.79 -14.42
C PRO A 267 7.70 16.34 -14.60
N PHE A 268 7.89 15.61 -13.48
CA PHE A 268 8.29 14.19 -13.53
C PHE A 268 7.19 13.28 -14.09
N LEU A 269 5.92 13.67 -13.94
CA LEU A 269 4.80 12.97 -14.59
C LEU A 269 4.76 13.16 -16.10
N LYS A 270 5.58 14.06 -16.68
CA LYS A 270 5.78 14.16 -18.12
C LYS A 270 6.87 13.20 -18.64
N ASN A 271 7.67 12.63 -17.73
CA ASN A 271 8.68 11.66 -18.12
C ASN A 271 8.01 10.34 -18.50
N ARG A 272 8.15 9.94 -19.76
CA ARG A 272 7.57 8.70 -20.32
C ARG A 272 7.97 7.44 -19.53
N GLN A 273 9.18 7.40 -18.97
CA GLN A 273 9.67 6.25 -18.22
C GLN A 273 8.93 6.13 -16.87
N VAL A 274 8.74 7.26 -16.19
CA VAL A 274 7.99 7.33 -14.92
C VAL A 274 6.53 6.95 -15.18
N VAL A 275 5.89 7.56 -16.14
CA VAL A 275 4.48 7.28 -16.48
C VAL A 275 4.29 5.84 -16.92
N GLY A 276 5.18 5.34 -17.79
CA GLY A 276 5.13 3.95 -18.24
C GLY A 276 5.23 2.96 -17.07
N LEU A 277 6.15 3.22 -16.13
CA LEU A 277 6.33 2.38 -14.93
C LEU A 277 5.14 2.46 -13.99
N LEU A 278 4.60 3.66 -13.73
CA LEU A 278 3.44 3.86 -12.86
C LEU A 278 2.19 3.18 -13.40
N ILE A 279 1.92 3.30 -14.70
CA ILE A 279 0.76 2.64 -15.32
C ILE A 279 0.97 1.13 -15.34
N ALA A 280 2.16 0.65 -15.70
CA ALA A 280 2.46 -0.78 -15.67
C ALA A 280 2.29 -1.36 -14.25
N TRP A 281 2.75 -0.63 -13.23
CA TRP A 281 2.55 -0.97 -11.83
C TRP A 281 1.07 -1.01 -11.44
N MET A 282 0.32 0.02 -11.78
CA MET A 282 -1.12 0.10 -11.52
C MET A 282 -1.88 -1.11 -12.11
N LEU A 283 -1.55 -1.49 -13.35
CA LEU A 283 -2.20 -2.60 -14.03
C LEU A 283 -1.75 -3.97 -13.48
N PHE A 284 -0.52 -4.07 -12.97
CA PHE A 284 -0.10 -5.25 -12.23
C PHE A 284 -0.85 -5.37 -10.90
N GLU A 285 -0.96 -4.29 -10.13
CA GLU A 285 -1.69 -4.29 -8.84
C GLU A 285 -3.18 -4.59 -9.04
N PHE A 286 -3.77 -4.18 -10.15
CA PHE A 286 -5.12 -4.58 -10.52
C PHE A 286 -5.26 -6.12 -10.55
N VAL A 287 -4.35 -6.82 -11.24
CA VAL A 287 -4.40 -8.29 -11.36
C VAL A 287 -4.02 -8.95 -10.04
N ASN A 288 -2.98 -8.45 -9.37
CA ASN A 288 -2.52 -8.98 -8.09
C ASN A 288 -3.59 -8.87 -7.00
N PHE A 289 -4.31 -7.75 -6.96
CA PHE A 289 -5.39 -7.54 -5.99
C PHE A 289 -6.64 -8.39 -6.30
N ALA A 290 -6.94 -8.61 -7.58
CA ALA A 290 -8.02 -9.51 -7.99
C ALA A 290 -7.76 -10.96 -7.51
N PHE A 291 -6.54 -11.46 -7.65
CA PHE A 291 -6.15 -12.74 -7.07
C PHE A 291 -6.29 -12.70 -5.55
N THR A 292 -5.72 -11.70 -4.89
CA THR A 292 -5.82 -11.55 -3.43
C THR A 292 -7.26 -11.57 -2.93
N THR A 293 -8.20 -11.03 -3.70
CA THR A 293 -9.61 -10.94 -3.31
C THR A 293 -10.32 -12.29 -3.42
N TYR A 294 -10.03 -13.08 -4.45
CA TYR A 294 -10.85 -14.25 -4.80
C TYR A 294 -10.12 -15.60 -4.68
N ASP A 295 -8.79 -15.61 -4.48
CA ASP A 295 -8.00 -16.84 -4.52
C ASP A 295 -8.47 -17.92 -3.56
N GLU A 296 -8.78 -17.58 -2.32
CA GLU A 296 -9.24 -18.54 -1.33
C GLU A 296 -10.56 -19.20 -1.77
N ALA A 297 -11.53 -18.39 -2.19
CA ALA A 297 -12.83 -18.89 -2.66
C ALA A 297 -12.68 -19.71 -3.94
N PHE A 298 -11.85 -19.24 -4.89
CA PHE A 298 -11.59 -19.95 -6.13
C PHE A 298 -10.88 -21.29 -5.89
N LEU A 299 -9.82 -21.31 -5.09
CA LEU A 299 -9.06 -22.53 -4.77
C LEU A 299 -9.93 -23.57 -4.07
N THR A 300 -10.75 -23.11 -3.12
CA THR A 300 -11.70 -23.98 -2.41
C THR A 300 -12.71 -24.62 -3.37
N ALA A 301 -13.25 -23.83 -4.30
CA ALA A 301 -14.24 -24.30 -5.27
C ALA A 301 -13.64 -25.15 -6.40
N GLN A 302 -12.43 -24.82 -6.87
CA GLN A 302 -11.79 -25.49 -8.00
C GLN A 302 -11.29 -26.90 -7.67
N PHE A 303 -10.86 -27.12 -6.44
CA PHE A 303 -10.23 -28.38 -6.02
C PHE A 303 -10.80 -28.91 -4.69
N PRO A 304 -12.13 -29.07 -4.56
CA PRO A 304 -12.76 -29.33 -3.25
C PRO A 304 -12.26 -30.63 -2.61
N GLU A 305 -12.04 -31.68 -3.41
CA GLU A 305 -11.57 -32.98 -2.90
C GLU A 305 -10.16 -32.93 -2.30
N MET A 306 -9.33 -31.96 -2.72
CA MET A 306 -7.96 -31.80 -2.20
C MET A 306 -7.92 -31.26 -0.79
N TRP A 307 -8.95 -30.55 -0.37
CA TRP A 307 -8.96 -29.82 0.90
C TRP A 307 -9.61 -30.59 2.05
N VAL A 308 -10.12 -31.80 1.79
CA VAL A 308 -10.75 -32.63 2.82
C VAL A 308 -9.75 -32.91 3.94
N GLY A 309 -10.07 -32.45 5.17
CA GLY A 309 -9.19 -32.54 6.33
C GLY A 309 -8.09 -31.47 6.44
N ILE A 310 -7.96 -30.61 5.42
CA ILE A 310 -6.99 -29.51 5.38
C ILE A 310 -7.66 -28.21 4.84
N GLU A 311 -8.88 -27.92 5.24
CA GLU A 311 -9.72 -26.81 4.75
C GLU A 311 -9.14 -25.41 4.99
N TRP A 312 -8.07 -25.33 5.77
CA TRP A 312 -7.28 -24.10 5.98
C TRP A 312 -6.25 -23.85 4.85
N MET A 313 -5.93 -24.85 4.05
CA MET A 313 -4.84 -24.80 3.07
C MET A 313 -5.06 -23.75 1.96
N PRO A 314 -6.26 -23.56 1.36
CA PRO A 314 -6.49 -22.52 0.36
C PRO A 314 -6.12 -21.12 0.86
N ALA A 315 -6.57 -20.76 2.06
CA ALA A 315 -6.24 -19.48 2.69
C ALA A 315 -4.73 -19.34 2.98
N PHE A 316 -4.08 -20.44 3.38
CA PHE A 316 -2.63 -20.47 3.61
C PHE A 316 -1.85 -20.28 2.30
N LEU A 317 -2.24 -20.95 1.21
CA LEU A 317 -1.58 -20.83 -0.11
C LEU A 317 -1.72 -19.40 -0.66
N MET A 318 -2.92 -18.82 -0.62
CA MET A 318 -3.15 -17.42 -0.96
C MET A 318 -2.23 -16.51 -0.16
N THR A 319 -2.15 -16.75 1.15
CA THR A 319 -1.31 -15.95 2.05
C THR A 319 0.18 -16.10 1.73
N CYS A 320 0.65 -17.31 1.39
CA CYS A 320 2.05 -17.53 0.98
C CYS A 320 2.40 -16.71 -0.27
N GLY A 321 1.50 -16.65 -1.27
CA GLY A 321 1.67 -15.83 -2.46
C GLY A 321 1.87 -14.35 -2.11
N ASN A 322 1.00 -13.80 -1.27
CA ASN A 322 1.05 -12.40 -0.87
C ASN A 322 2.19 -12.12 0.14
N ALA A 323 2.44 -13.03 1.09
CA ALA A 323 3.52 -12.89 2.09
C ALA A 323 4.91 -12.90 1.47
N CYS A 324 5.09 -13.40 0.24
CA CYS A 324 6.34 -13.27 -0.51
C CYS A 324 6.82 -11.82 -0.60
N GLY A 325 5.92 -10.83 -0.52
CA GLY A 325 6.27 -9.41 -0.45
C GLY A 325 7.20 -9.03 0.72
N ILE A 326 7.29 -9.85 1.78
CA ILE A 326 8.28 -9.68 2.85
C ILE A 326 9.70 -9.82 2.29
N LEU A 327 9.88 -10.59 1.24
CA LEU A 327 11.17 -10.81 0.56
C LEU A 327 11.47 -9.76 -0.53
N ALA A 328 10.65 -8.72 -0.66
CA ALA A 328 10.85 -7.66 -1.66
C ALA A 328 12.26 -7.02 -1.62
N PRO A 329 12.93 -6.84 -0.45
CA PRO A 329 14.33 -6.38 -0.42
C PRO A 329 15.30 -7.31 -1.16
N ILE A 330 15.09 -8.63 -1.07
CA ILE A 330 15.88 -9.62 -1.81
C ILE A 330 15.58 -9.52 -3.32
N GLY A 331 14.31 -9.30 -3.66
CA GLY A 331 13.88 -9.06 -5.04
C GLY A 331 14.53 -7.83 -5.65
N GLY A 332 14.64 -6.74 -4.91
CA GLY A 332 15.39 -5.56 -5.30
C GLY A 332 16.85 -5.89 -5.62
N TRP A 333 17.53 -6.56 -4.72
CA TRP A 333 18.92 -7.00 -4.92
C TRP A 333 19.10 -7.92 -6.15
N ILE A 334 18.19 -8.87 -6.38
CA ILE A 334 18.21 -9.72 -7.59
C ILE A 334 17.98 -8.86 -8.83
N SER A 335 17.00 -7.95 -8.78
CA SER A 335 16.65 -7.10 -9.91
C SER A 335 17.78 -6.14 -10.30
N ASP A 336 18.65 -5.75 -9.38
CA ASP A 336 19.81 -4.90 -9.67
C ASP A 336 20.88 -5.62 -10.49
N LYS A 337 20.86 -6.94 -10.53
CA LYS A 337 21.72 -7.75 -11.42
C LYS A 337 21.17 -7.83 -12.85
N LEU A 338 19.92 -7.46 -13.07
CA LEU A 338 19.34 -7.44 -14.41
C LEU A 338 19.81 -6.20 -15.18
N PRO A 339 20.01 -6.31 -16.50
CA PRO A 339 20.40 -5.17 -17.33
C PRO A 339 19.38 -4.05 -17.18
N TRP A 340 19.80 -2.86 -16.74
CA TRP A 340 18.96 -1.69 -16.52
C TRP A 340 18.01 -1.39 -17.67
N THR A 341 18.53 -1.48 -18.90
CA THR A 341 17.78 -1.18 -20.12
C THR A 341 16.64 -2.14 -20.43
N LYS A 342 16.61 -3.32 -19.78
CA LYS A 342 15.65 -4.40 -20.05
C LYS A 342 14.92 -4.89 -18.78
N LYS A 343 15.37 -4.47 -17.60
CA LYS A 343 14.94 -4.93 -16.28
C LYS A 343 13.42 -5.04 -16.17
N TRP A 344 12.73 -3.93 -16.41
CA TRP A 344 11.27 -3.85 -16.28
C TRP A 344 10.55 -4.73 -17.27
N ILE A 345 11.02 -4.74 -18.51
CA ILE A 345 10.43 -5.55 -19.56
C ILE A 345 10.53 -7.03 -19.24
N ILE A 346 11.70 -7.49 -18.76
CA ILE A 346 11.91 -8.89 -18.38
C ILE A 346 10.94 -9.26 -17.25
N ILE A 347 10.80 -8.43 -16.21
CA ILE A 347 9.94 -8.71 -15.07
C ILE A 347 8.45 -8.74 -15.50
N PHE A 348 7.99 -7.73 -16.26
CA PHE A 348 6.58 -7.68 -16.71
C PHE A 348 6.24 -8.78 -17.72
N VAL A 349 7.13 -9.10 -18.65
CA VAL A 349 6.96 -10.24 -19.55
C VAL A 349 6.92 -11.55 -18.75
N GLY A 350 7.77 -11.68 -17.71
CA GLY A 350 7.74 -12.80 -16.80
C GLY A 350 6.40 -12.95 -16.10
N CYS A 351 5.85 -11.87 -15.55
CA CYS A 351 4.52 -11.87 -14.94
C CYS A 351 3.43 -12.27 -15.94
N PHE A 352 3.47 -11.73 -17.15
CA PHE A 352 2.51 -12.11 -18.20
C PHE A 352 2.59 -13.59 -18.58
N CYS A 353 3.79 -14.12 -18.80
CA CYS A 353 3.98 -15.54 -19.14
C CYS A 353 3.55 -16.45 -18.00
N LEU A 354 3.80 -16.08 -16.75
CA LEU A 354 3.39 -16.86 -15.59
C LEU A 354 1.87 -16.83 -15.39
N LEU A 355 1.22 -15.68 -15.60
CA LEU A 355 -0.24 -15.61 -15.57
C LEU A 355 -0.85 -16.49 -16.68
N LEU A 356 -0.27 -16.46 -17.88
CA LEU A 356 -0.69 -17.35 -18.96
C LEU A 356 -0.54 -18.83 -18.58
N ALA A 357 0.57 -19.20 -17.94
CA ALA A 357 0.81 -20.54 -17.44
C ALA A 357 -0.18 -20.94 -16.33
N VAL A 358 -0.54 -20.03 -15.43
CA VAL A 358 -1.60 -20.24 -14.42
C VAL A 358 -2.92 -20.60 -15.09
N VAL A 359 -3.31 -19.84 -16.11
CA VAL A 359 -4.56 -20.05 -16.84
C VAL A 359 -4.59 -21.43 -17.55
N PHE A 360 -3.48 -21.86 -18.14
CA PHE A 360 -3.39 -23.21 -18.73
C PHE A 360 -3.28 -24.31 -17.67
N GLY A 361 -2.67 -24.03 -16.53
CA GLY A 361 -2.46 -24.97 -15.43
C GLY A 361 -3.77 -25.55 -14.85
N TRP A 362 -4.87 -24.83 -14.94
CA TRP A 362 -6.19 -25.29 -14.47
C TRP A 362 -6.64 -26.58 -15.13
N LYS A 363 -6.29 -26.79 -16.40
CA LYS A 363 -6.65 -28.00 -17.15
C LYS A 363 -5.63 -29.12 -17.02
N VAL A 364 -4.39 -28.79 -16.65
CA VAL A 364 -3.30 -29.76 -16.53
C VAL A 364 -3.36 -30.49 -15.18
N GLY A 365 -3.70 -29.78 -14.11
CA GLY A 365 -3.85 -30.35 -12.77
C GLY A 365 -3.37 -29.41 -11.67
N ALA A 366 -3.82 -29.69 -10.45
CA ALA A 366 -3.60 -28.85 -9.28
C ALA A 366 -2.12 -28.55 -9.01
N PHE A 367 -1.24 -29.53 -9.16
CA PHE A 367 0.20 -29.33 -8.90
C PHE A 367 0.83 -28.28 -9.83
N TYR A 368 0.51 -28.32 -11.12
CA TYR A 368 1.00 -27.34 -12.11
C TYR A 368 0.40 -25.95 -11.85
N PHE A 369 -0.91 -25.91 -11.57
CA PHE A 369 -1.57 -24.67 -11.22
C PHE A 369 -0.89 -23.98 -10.04
N PHE A 370 -0.69 -24.67 -8.91
CA PHE A 370 -0.04 -24.11 -7.73
C PHE A 370 1.40 -23.68 -7.99
N GLY A 371 2.16 -24.46 -8.74
CA GLY A 371 3.52 -24.12 -9.09
C GLY A 371 3.61 -22.77 -9.83
N PHE A 372 2.82 -22.60 -10.88
CA PHE A 372 2.79 -21.36 -11.66
C PHE A 372 2.16 -20.20 -10.90
N TYR A 373 1.14 -20.46 -10.10
CA TYR A 373 0.50 -19.50 -9.22
C TYR A 373 1.50 -18.91 -8.23
N LEU A 374 2.24 -19.73 -7.50
CA LEU A 374 3.27 -19.27 -6.57
C LEU A 374 4.39 -18.52 -7.29
N LEU A 375 4.82 -18.99 -8.46
CA LEU A 375 5.84 -18.29 -9.25
C LEU A 375 5.35 -16.92 -9.72
N PHE A 376 4.09 -16.77 -10.12
CA PHE A 376 3.50 -15.48 -10.47
C PHE A 376 3.59 -14.50 -9.29
N HIS A 377 3.18 -14.93 -8.10
CA HIS A 377 3.26 -14.11 -6.90
C HIS A 377 4.70 -13.80 -6.47
N ILE A 378 5.62 -14.76 -6.60
CA ILE A 378 7.05 -14.52 -6.31
C ILE A 378 7.62 -13.47 -7.26
N VAL A 379 7.40 -13.59 -8.56
CA VAL A 379 7.91 -12.61 -9.53
C VAL A 379 7.25 -11.26 -9.31
N GLY A 380 5.94 -11.21 -9.07
CA GLY A 380 5.20 -9.98 -8.81
C GLY A 380 5.57 -9.35 -7.46
N ASN A 381 5.32 -10.04 -6.38
CA ASN A 381 5.45 -9.45 -5.04
C ASN A 381 6.90 -9.36 -4.54
N VAL A 382 7.83 -10.15 -5.07
CA VAL A 382 9.25 -10.06 -4.69
C VAL A 382 10.04 -9.21 -5.69
N LEU A 383 10.06 -9.59 -6.97
CA LEU A 383 10.92 -8.91 -7.94
C LEU A 383 10.34 -7.56 -8.37
N LEU A 384 9.04 -7.50 -8.71
CA LEU A 384 8.44 -6.27 -9.20
C LEU A 384 8.29 -5.25 -8.07
N VAL A 385 7.69 -5.64 -6.94
CA VAL A 385 7.54 -4.75 -5.76
C VAL A 385 8.91 -4.27 -5.28
N GLY A 386 9.87 -5.18 -5.12
CA GLY A 386 11.23 -4.85 -4.69
C GLY A 386 11.99 -3.92 -5.63
N SER A 387 11.57 -3.85 -6.89
CA SER A 387 12.22 -3.03 -7.91
C SER A 387 11.50 -1.70 -8.14
N VAL A 388 10.15 -1.71 -8.22
CA VAL A 388 9.36 -0.52 -8.59
C VAL A 388 9.29 0.47 -7.43
N ARG A 389 9.09 0.01 -6.21
CA ARG A 389 8.98 0.89 -5.04
C ARG A 389 10.20 1.78 -4.80
N PRO A 390 11.46 1.29 -4.91
CA PRO A 390 12.61 2.17 -4.82
C PRO A 390 12.81 3.03 -6.07
N MET A 391 12.42 2.52 -7.25
CA MET A 391 12.71 3.17 -8.54
C MET A 391 11.91 4.44 -8.79
N VAL A 392 10.62 4.44 -8.48
CA VAL A 392 9.79 5.63 -8.73
C VAL A 392 10.28 6.82 -7.90
N PRO A 393 10.52 6.67 -6.58
CA PRO A 393 11.18 7.72 -5.81
C PRO A 393 12.52 8.15 -6.40
N PHE A 394 13.34 7.20 -6.86
CA PHE A 394 14.65 7.51 -7.47
C PHE A 394 14.51 8.28 -8.78
N LEU A 395 13.60 7.91 -9.68
CA LEU A 395 13.37 8.61 -10.93
C LEU A 395 12.78 10.01 -10.73
N VAL A 396 11.95 10.17 -9.71
CA VAL A 396 11.38 11.46 -9.30
C VAL A 396 12.41 12.27 -8.50
N GLY A 397 13.30 11.59 -7.77
CA GLY A 397 14.20 12.12 -6.75
C GLY A 397 15.47 12.79 -7.24
N ARG A 398 15.61 13.04 -8.55
CA ARG A 398 16.72 13.86 -9.08
C ARG A 398 16.74 15.29 -8.53
N GLY A 399 15.69 15.70 -7.83
CA GLY A 399 15.57 16.99 -7.16
C GLY A 399 15.81 16.98 -5.65
N GLY A 400 16.39 15.88 -5.10
CA GLY A 400 16.65 15.81 -3.65
C GLY A 400 15.65 14.91 -2.90
N GLN A 401 15.73 14.92 -1.58
CA GLN A 401 14.98 14.00 -0.69
C GLN A 401 13.47 14.23 -0.69
N THR A 402 13.05 15.46 -0.92
CA THR A 402 11.66 15.89 -1.10
C THR A 402 10.98 15.10 -2.19
N ALA A 403 11.68 14.93 -3.31
CA ALA A 403 11.17 14.23 -4.47
C ALA A 403 10.95 12.73 -4.19
N VAL A 404 11.71 12.12 -3.27
CA VAL A 404 11.50 10.72 -2.84
C VAL A 404 10.14 10.56 -2.18
N ALA A 405 9.76 11.45 -1.27
CA ALA A 405 8.47 11.40 -0.58
C ALA A 405 7.30 11.60 -1.54
N VAL A 406 7.44 12.57 -2.45
CA VAL A 406 6.43 12.82 -3.49
C VAL A 406 6.31 11.61 -4.42
N GLY A 407 7.44 11.01 -4.82
CA GLY A 407 7.45 9.79 -5.64
C GLY A 407 6.75 8.61 -4.97
N LEU A 408 6.95 8.40 -3.66
CA LEU A 408 6.24 7.37 -2.88
C LEU A 408 4.74 7.66 -2.81
N SER A 409 4.35 8.92 -2.61
CA SER A 409 2.93 9.30 -2.58
C SER A 409 2.24 9.06 -3.93
N ILE A 410 2.90 9.44 -5.03
CA ILE A 410 2.41 9.19 -6.39
C ILE A 410 2.29 7.68 -6.64
N LEU A 411 3.31 6.90 -6.29
CA LEU A 411 3.29 5.44 -6.43
C LEU A 411 2.12 4.81 -5.66
N THR A 412 1.86 5.29 -4.44
CA THR A 412 0.75 4.81 -3.60
C THR A 412 -0.61 5.12 -4.23
N VAL A 413 -0.77 6.31 -4.84
CA VAL A 413 -2.00 6.65 -5.57
C VAL A 413 -2.22 5.71 -6.76
N PHE A 414 -1.19 5.39 -7.53
CA PHE A 414 -1.29 4.43 -8.63
C PHE A 414 -1.53 3.01 -8.13
N GLN A 415 -0.95 2.60 -7.01
CA GLN A 415 -1.23 1.33 -6.37
C GLN A 415 -2.71 1.21 -6.01
N PHE A 416 -3.24 2.11 -5.19
CA PHE A 416 -4.67 2.11 -4.87
C PHE A 416 -5.57 2.27 -6.10
N GLY A 417 -5.09 2.98 -7.14
CA GLY A 417 -5.78 3.07 -8.41
C GLY A 417 -5.95 1.70 -9.07
N GLY A 418 -4.91 0.87 -9.07
CA GLY A 418 -4.97 -0.52 -9.56
C GLY A 418 -5.94 -1.37 -8.73
N GLU A 419 -5.83 -1.28 -7.41
CA GLU A 419 -6.71 -2.00 -6.49
C GLU A 419 -8.18 -1.59 -6.64
N CYS A 420 -8.47 -0.29 -6.89
CA CYS A 420 -9.82 0.19 -7.19
C CYS A 420 -10.37 -0.38 -8.51
N LEU A 421 -9.53 -0.52 -9.53
CA LEU A 421 -9.93 -1.06 -10.83
C LEU A 421 -10.33 -2.54 -10.75
N GLU A 422 -9.91 -3.28 -9.71
CA GLU A 422 -10.35 -4.66 -9.46
C GLU A 422 -11.90 -4.76 -9.38
N THR A 423 -12.60 -3.69 -9.09
CA THR A 423 -14.07 -3.62 -9.19
C THR A 423 -14.59 -4.16 -10.54
N PHE A 424 -13.86 -3.97 -11.64
CA PHE A 424 -14.22 -4.54 -12.94
C PHE A 424 -14.12 -6.06 -12.97
N VAL A 425 -13.18 -6.67 -12.22
CA VAL A 425 -13.10 -8.12 -12.03
C VAL A 425 -14.32 -8.62 -11.29
N SER A 426 -14.70 -7.94 -10.22
CA SER A 426 -15.91 -8.27 -9.45
C SER A 426 -17.16 -8.29 -10.32
N TYR A 427 -17.34 -7.27 -11.16
CA TYR A 427 -18.44 -7.24 -12.14
C TYR A 427 -18.35 -8.35 -13.19
N ALA A 428 -17.15 -8.64 -13.70
CA ALA A 428 -16.97 -9.68 -14.70
C ALA A 428 -17.26 -11.06 -14.12
N ILE A 429 -16.82 -11.35 -12.88
CA ILE A 429 -17.18 -12.61 -12.20
C ILE A 429 -18.69 -12.75 -12.09
N GLY A 430 -19.39 -11.72 -11.62
CA GLY A 430 -20.85 -11.73 -11.53
C GLY A 430 -21.53 -11.93 -12.88
N ALA A 431 -21.04 -11.25 -13.94
CA ALA A 431 -21.57 -11.39 -15.28
C ALA A 431 -21.38 -12.82 -15.86
N PHE A 432 -20.21 -13.43 -15.65
CA PHE A 432 -19.94 -14.78 -16.10
C PHE A 432 -20.62 -15.83 -15.22
N ALA A 433 -20.75 -15.60 -13.90
CA ALA A 433 -21.49 -16.47 -12.99
C ALA A 433 -22.98 -16.51 -13.34
N SER A 434 -23.57 -15.40 -13.77
CA SER A 434 -25.00 -15.34 -14.16
C SER A 434 -25.32 -16.13 -15.43
N MET A 435 -24.30 -16.49 -16.24
CA MET A 435 -24.45 -17.34 -17.41
C MET A 435 -24.64 -18.82 -17.06
N ASP A 436 -24.21 -19.23 -15.86
CA ASP A 436 -24.42 -20.59 -15.34
C ASP A 436 -25.38 -20.56 -14.15
N ALA A 437 -26.69 -20.59 -14.48
CA ALA A 437 -27.74 -20.55 -13.46
C ALA A 437 -27.74 -21.77 -12.51
N SER A 438 -27.03 -22.85 -12.83
CA SER A 438 -26.92 -24.05 -11.99
C SER A 438 -25.93 -23.87 -10.83
N ALA A 439 -24.99 -22.94 -10.95
CA ALA A 439 -23.95 -22.68 -9.95
C ALA A 439 -24.35 -21.62 -8.90
N ILE A 440 -25.45 -20.89 -9.14
CA ILE A 440 -25.87 -19.81 -8.25
C ILE A 440 -26.27 -20.37 -6.88
N GLY A 441 -25.53 -19.95 -5.86
CA GLY A 441 -25.82 -20.28 -4.44
C GLY A 441 -25.10 -21.49 -3.88
N HIS A 442 -24.50 -22.35 -4.73
CA HIS A 442 -23.79 -23.56 -4.26
C HIS A 442 -22.29 -23.34 -4.05
N VAL A 443 -21.70 -22.42 -4.81
CA VAL A 443 -20.25 -22.15 -4.78
C VAL A 443 -20.00 -20.66 -4.57
N ALA A 444 -19.05 -20.33 -3.70
CA ALA A 444 -18.72 -18.94 -3.36
C ALA A 444 -18.27 -18.13 -4.60
N VAL A 445 -17.42 -18.73 -5.44
CA VAL A 445 -17.00 -18.19 -6.74
C VAL A 445 -16.98 -19.35 -7.73
N PRO A 446 -17.87 -19.36 -8.73
CA PRO A 446 -17.83 -20.42 -9.75
C PRO A 446 -16.48 -20.45 -10.45
N PRO A 447 -15.78 -21.59 -10.49
CA PRO A 447 -14.45 -21.68 -11.09
C PRO A 447 -14.41 -21.21 -12.55
N GLU A 448 -15.43 -21.56 -13.32
CA GLU A 448 -15.57 -21.17 -14.73
C GLU A 448 -15.68 -19.65 -14.88
N ALA A 449 -16.45 -18.99 -14.01
CA ALA A 449 -16.61 -17.54 -14.03
C ALA A 449 -15.28 -16.84 -13.72
N PHE A 450 -14.52 -17.33 -12.75
CA PHE A 450 -13.18 -16.79 -12.43
C PHE A 450 -12.19 -17.05 -13.56
N GLN A 451 -12.21 -18.24 -14.16
CA GLN A 451 -11.39 -18.57 -15.33
C GLN A 451 -11.70 -17.68 -16.53
N MET A 452 -12.97 -17.50 -16.86
CA MET A 452 -13.39 -16.60 -17.96
C MET A 452 -12.99 -15.15 -17.68
N THR A 453 -13.10 -14.70 -16.43
CA THR A 453 -12.65 -13.36 -16.03
C THR A 453 -11.14 -13.21 -16.19
N THR A 454 -10.36 -14.22 -15.82
CA THR A 454 -8.90 -14.17 -15.99
C THR A 454 -8.53 -14.11 -17.48
N TRP A 455 -9.20 -14.86 -18.34
CA TRP A 455 -8.99 -14.80 -19.79
C TRP A 455 -9.42 -13.47 -20.41
N ALA A 456 -10.61 -13.01 -20.08
CA ALA A 456 -11.22 -11.87 -20.76
C ALA A 456 -10.78 -10.51 -20.19
N VAL A 457 -10.36 -10.44 -18.91
CA VAL A 457 -10.05 -9.20 -18.23
C VAL A 457 -8.59 -9.17 -17.76
N MET A 458 -8.17 -10.10 -16.90
CA MET A 458 -6.86 -10.01 -16.24
C MET A 458 -5.71 -10.18 -17.23
N LEU A 459 -5.78 -11.14 -18.15
CA LEU A 459 -4.73 -11.40 -19.13
C LEU A 459 -4.52 -10.22 -20.11
N PRO A 460 -5.56 -9.62 -20.71
CA PRO A 460 -5.41 -8.40 -21.50
C PRO A 460 -4.83 -7.23 -20.69
N ILE A 461 -5.23 -7.04 -19.45
CA ILE A 461 -4.76 -5.96 -18.60
C ILE A 461 -3.26 -6.09 -18.33
N ILE A 462 -2.78 -7.27 -17.94
CA ILE A 462 -1.33 -7.47 -17.72
C ILE A 462 -0.53 -7.35 -19.02
N ALA A 463 -1.12 -7.72 -20.18
CA ALA A 463 -0.50 -7.50 -21.48
C ALA A 463 -0.35 -6.01 -21.80
N ILE A 464 -1.38 -5.21 -21.51
CA ILE A 464 -1.32 -3.74 -21.64
C ILE A 464 -0.27 -3.19 -20.67
N GLY A 465 -0.24 -3.63 -19.41
CA GLY A 465 0.80 -3.26 -18.44
C GLY A 465 2.21 -3.56 -18.95
N THR A 466 2.40 -4.74 -19.54
CA THR A 466 3.66 -5.14 -20.18
C THR A 466 4.02 -4.21 -21.35
N ALA A 467 3.04 -3.78 -22.16
CA ALA A 467 3.27 -2.80 -23.23
C ALA A 467 3.70 -1.44 -22.66
N PHE A 468 3.10 -0.96 -21.57
CA PHE A 468 3.54 0.27 -20.90
C PHE A 468 4.95 0.14 -20.31
N ALA A 469 5.36 -1.05 -19.86
CA ALA A 469 6.73 -1.30 -19.42
C ALA A 469 7.77 -1.08 -20.55
N LEU A 470 7.37 -1.17 -21.82
CA LEU A 470 8.26 -0.83 -22.94
C LEU A 470 8.64 0.65 -22.96
N LEU A 471 7.82 1.55 -22.40
CA LEU A 471 8.12 2.97 -22.29
C LEU A 471 9.28 3.25 -21.34
N THR A 472 9.62 2.29 -20.48
CA THR A 472 10.79 2.40 -19.57
C THR A 472 12.12 2.20 -20.29
N ARG A 473 12.12 1.83 -21.57
CA ARG A 473 13.34 1.72 -22.37
C ARG A 473 14.03 3.07 -22.47
N PRO A 474 15.34 3.13 -22.18
CA PRO A 474 16.09 4.35 -22.36
C PRO A 474 16.10 4.77 -23.84
N SER A 475 16.08 6.07 -24.07
CA SER A 475 16.21 6.67 -25.40
C SER A 475 17.54 6.29 -26.06
N LYS A 476 17.67 6.54 -27.37
CA LYS A 476 18.93 6.31 -28.08
C LYS A 476 20.06 7.16 -27.49
N ALA A 477 19.76 8.42 -27.15
CA ALA A 477 20.72 9.35 -26.55
C ALA A 477 21.18 8.86 -25.14
N GLU A 478 20.26 8.41 -24.27
CA GLU A 478 20.62 7.85 -22.97
C GLU A 478 21.48 6.58 -23.09
N ARG A 479 21.23 5.75 -24.12
CA ARG A 479 22.04 4.56 -24.37
C ARG A 479 23.42 4.88 -24.91
N GLU A 480 23.55 5.93 -25.69
CA GLU A 480 24.83 6.43 -26.19
C GLU A 480 25.63 7.09 -25.05
N ALA A 481 24.98 7.90 -24.23
CA ALA A 481 25.58 8.49 -23.03
C ALA A 481 26.10 7.42 -22.04
N ALA A 482 25.36 6.32 -21.86
CA ALA A 482 25.79 5.20 -21.03
C ALA A 482 26.99 4.40 -21.62
N LYS A 483 27.32 4.60 -22.89
CA LYS A 483 28.50 4.00 -23.53
C LYS A 483 29.72 4.90 -23.44
N SER A 484 29.56 6.16 -23.11
CA SER A 484 30.67 7.08 -22.88
C SER A 484 31.44 6.61 -21.62
N PRO A 485 32.79 6.72 -21.62
CA PRO A 485 33.56 6.37 -20.43
C PRO A 485 33.02 7.17 -19.24
N ALA A 486 32.86 6.46 -18.10
CA ALA A 486 32.34 7.08 -16.88
C ALA A 486 33.05 8.40 -16.58
N PRO A 487 32.33 9.49 -16.28
CA PRO A 487 32.98 10.69 -15.78
C PRO A 487 33.83 10.35 -14.56
N ALA A 488 34.86 11.16 -14.33
CA ALA A 488 35.84 11.01 -13.27
C ALA A 488 35.21 10.68 -11.89
N PRO A 489 35.97 10.21 -10.89
CA PRO A 489 35.48 9.59 -9.65
C PRO A 489 34.47 10.35 -8.79
N ASP A 490 34.12 11.56 -9.15
CA ASP A 490 33.10 12.39 -8.47
C ASP A 490 31.67 12.12 -8.94
N TRP A 491 31.48 11.16 -9.90
CA TRP A 491 30.14 10.81 -10.38
C TRP A 491 29.38 9.98 -9.33
N GLN A 492 28.33 10.56 -8.77
CA GLN A 492 27.37 9.83 -7.98
C GLN A 492 26.37 9.12 -8.91
N PRO A 493 26.06 7.81 -8.72
CA PRO A 493 25.06 7.12 -9.49
C PRO A 493 23.70 7.84 -9.36
N GLY A 494 23.31 8.59 -10.37
CA GLY A 494 22.07 9.39 -10.37
C GLY A 494 22.18 10.73 -11.14
N GLU A 495 23.38 11.24 -11.38
CA GLU A 495 23.59 12.38 -12.26
C GLU A 495 23.67 11.92 -13.73
N ILE A 496 22.51 11.66 -14.33
CA ILE A 496 22.40 11.68 -15.78
C ILE A 496 21.99 13.09 -16.15
N ASP A 497 22.90 13.86 -16.76
CA ASP A 497 22.55 15.10 -17.39
C ASP A 497 21.45 14.84 -18.42
N VAL A 498 20.23 15.24 -18.10
CA VAL A 498 19.21 15.38 -19.12
C VAL A 498 19.55 16.67 -19.86
N PRO A 499 19.80 16.66 -21.17
CA PRO A 499 19.86 17.89 -21.93
C PRO A 499 18.50 18.57 -21.73
N VAL A 500 18.44 19.62 -20.93
CA VAL A 500 17.33 20.56 -20.93
C VAL A 500 17.34 21.21 -22.31
N ASP A 501 16.36 20.80 -23.11
CA ASP A 501 16.14 21.41 -24.42
C ASP A 501 16.01 22.92 -24.20
N GLY A 502 17.01 23.66 -24.65
CA GLY A 502 17.20 25.06 -24.95
C GLY A 502 16.20 26.12 -24.43
N THR A 503 15.72 26.04 -23.20
CA THR A 503 15.16 27.19 -22.53
C THR A 503 16.15 27.62 -21.44
N GLU A 504 16.97 28.62 -21.78
CA GLU A 504 17.64 29.44 -20.79
C GLU A 504 16.63 29.88 -19.74
N VAL A 505 16.71 29.28 -18.56
CA VAL A 505 16.12 29.88 -17.39
C VAL A 505 17.02 31.07 -17.09
N ALA A 506 16.58 32.27 -17.47
CA ALA A 506 17.21 33.49 -17.07
C ALA A 506 17.41 33.45 -15.55
N GLU A 507 18.65 33.40 -15.11
CA GLU A 507 19.02 33.66 -13.74
C GLU A 507 18.43 35.00 -13.34
N ALA A 508 17.42 34.99 -12.49
CA ALA A 508 16.98 36.21 -11.84
C ALA A 508 18.16 36.77 -11.05
N PRO A 509 18.55 38.04 -11.25
CA PRO A 509 19.66 38.59 -10.54
C PRO A 509 19.36 38.53 -9.04
N VAL A 510 20.26 37.90 -8.29
CA VAL A 510 20.30 37.98 -6.84
C VAL A 510 20.51 39.47 -6.50
N GLN A 511 19.46 40.14 -6.09
CA GLN A 511 19.60 41.46 -5.46
C GLN A 511 20.39 41.23 -4.18
N ALA A 512 21.64 41.66 -4.21
CA ALA A 512 22.43 41.86 -3.01
C ALA A 512 21.75 43.00 -2.22
N ASP A 513 21.07 42.66 -1.15
CA ASP A 513 20.61 43.61 -0.17
C ASP A 513 21.84 44.29 0.40
N GLU A 514 21.90 45.60 0.19
CA GLU A 514 22.90 46.49 0.77
C GLU A 514 22.89 46.35 2.29
N VAL A 515 24.02 45.91 2.82
CA VAL A 515 24.32 45.99 4.26
C VAL A 515 24.46 47.46 4.62
N ILE A 516 23.44 48.04 5.21
CA ILE A 516 23.52 49.36 5.85
C ILE A 516 24.36 49.17 7.12
N VAL A 517 25.60 49.67 7.05
CA VAL A 517 26.46 49.83 8.21
C VAL A 517 25.94 51.08 8.96
N GLU A 518 25.26 50.93 10.07
CA GLU A 518 24.99 52.02 11.00
C GLU A 518 26.26 52.31 11.78
N GLU A 519 26.73 53.55 11.61
CA GLU A 519 27.83 54.18 12.31
C GLU A 519 27.46 54.35 13.80
N GLU A 520 28.29 53.83 14.70
CA GLU A 520 28.26 54.10 16.13
C GLU A 520 28.51 55.60 16.37
N VAL A 521 27.51 56.29 16.91
CA VAL A 521 27.69 57.63 17.48
C VAL A 521 27.79 57.48 19.01
N ASP A 522 29.00 57.70 19.52
CA ASP A 522 29.27 57.95 20.92
C ASP A 522 28.50 59.18 21.41
N ALA A 523 27.80 59.06 22.49
CA ALA A 523 27.44 60.22 23.32
C ALA A 523 27.38 59.84 24.81
N ASP A 524 28.46 60.09 25.49
CA ASP A 524 28.46 60.53 26.92
C ASP A 524 27.44 61.63 27.09
N ASP A 525 26.58 61.55 28.08
CA ASP A 525 26.28 62.54 29.13
C ASP A 525 25.08 62.07 29.99
N ALA A 526 25.33 61.85 31.26
CA ALA A 526 24.34 61.87 32.33
C ALA A 526 23.93 63.30 32.65
N PRO A 527 22.78 63.66 33.30
CA PRO A 527 22.63 63.37 34.71
C PRO A 527 21.22 63.05 35.25
N ALA A 528 21.29 62.55 36.48
CA ALA A 528 20.27 62.38 37.50
C ALA A 528 19.05 63.32 37.55
N SER A 529 17.83 62.81 37.87
CA SER A 529 17.15 63.08 39.17
C SER A 529 15.68 62.67 39.17
N ARG A 530 15.28 61.93 40.23
CA ARG A 530 14.08 62.03 41.06
C ARG A 530 12.66 62.08 40.42
N SER A 531 11.87 61.10 40.68
CA SER A 531 10.92 60.98 41.80
C SER A 531 10.17 59.63 41.69
#